data_1e18eae29368b549c946d3f53a973680
#
_entry.id   1e18eae29368b549c946d3f53a973680
#
_cell.length_a   1.000
_cell.length_b   1.000
_cell.length_c   1.000
_cell.angle_alpha   90.00
_cell.angle_beta   90.00
_cell.angle_gamma   90.00
#
_symmetry.space_group_name_H-M   'P 1'
#
loop_
_entity.id
_entity.type
_entity.pdbx_description
1 polymer ?
#
loop_
_entity_poly.entity_id
_entity_poly.type
_entity_poly.pdbx_seq_one_letter_code
_entity_poly.pdbx_strand_id
1 'polypeptide(L)'
;MYTVVKHPLIDVKLSIMRDENTKSKEFRESLNEIASFMCFEVFKDLETYDSDETYNTPTGITMHRKKLKDKIIIAPILRAGIGLCDGIKNMVPTARIGHIGMYRNEETLKPVE
;
A
#
# COMPACT_ATOMS: atom_id res chain seq x y z
N MET A 1 -9.67 16.71 4.13
CA MET A 1 -10.77 15.73 3.99
C MET A 1 -10.20 14.32 3.99
N TYR A 2 -10.87 13.41 4.63
CA TYR A 2 -10.45 12.00 4.65
C TYR A 2 -11.64 11.10 4.30
N THR A 3 -11.33 9.91 3.80
CA THR A 3 -12.33 8.90 3.47
C THR A 3 -12.11 7.69 4.36
N VAL A 4 -13.18 7.20 4.97
CA VAL A 4 -13.14 5.97 5.75
C VAL A 4 -13.54 4.81 4.85
N VAL A 5 -12.64 3.84 4.73
CA VAL A 5 -12.89 2.63 3.95
C VAL A 5 -13.54 1.61 4.87
N LYS A 6 -14.77 1.23 4.56
CA LYS A 6 -15.51 0.21 5.31
C LYS A 6 -15.69 -1.03 4.46
N HIS A 7 -15.27 -2.15 4.99
CA HIS A 7 -15.40 -3.45 4.32
C HIS A 7 -15.39 -4.56 5.36
N PRO A 8 -16.26 -5.58 5.22
CA PRO A 8 -16.31 -6.67 6.21
C PRO A 8 -14.97 -7.38 6.42
N LEU A 9 -14.19 -7.57 5.37
CA LEU A 9 -12.88 -8.21 5.50
C LEU A 9 -11.89 -7.34 6.28
N ILE A 10 -11.97 -6.02 6.13
CA ILE A 10 -11.16 -5.11 6.92
C ILE A 10 -11.57 -5.16 8.39
N ASP A 11 -12.87 -5.22 8.67
CA ASP A 11 -13.37 -5.31 10.04
C ASP A 11 -12.85 -6.56 10.75
N VAL A 12 -12.83 -7.69 10.05
CA VAL A 12 -12.28 -8.94 10.59
C VAL A 12 -10.79 -8.77 10.93
N LYS A 13 -10.02 -8.20 10.01
CA LYS A 13 -8.57 -7.98 10.22
C LYS A 13 -8.30 -6.98 11.34
N LEU A 14 -9.11 -5.94 11.45
CA LEU A 14 -8.98 -4.98 12.55
C LEU A 14 -9.25 -5.62 13.89
N SER A 15 -10.22 -6.54 13.97
CA SER A 15 -10.50 -7.25 15.23
C SER A 15 -9.30 -8.09 15.68
N ILE A 16 -8.58 -8.68 14.73
CA ILE A 16 -7.34 -9.41 15.04
C ILE A 16 -6.27 -8.46 15.56
N MET A 17 -6.10 -7.32 14.92
CA MET A 17 -5.07 -6.35 15.31
C MET A 17 -5.35 -5.70 16.67
N ARG A 18 -6.63 -5.56 17.05
CA ARG A 18 -7.02 -4.95 18.33
C ARG A 18 -6.94 -5.90 19.51
N ASP A 19 -6.84 -7.20 19.26
CA ASP A 19 -6.76 -8.20 20.32
C ASP A 19 -5.37 -8.14 20.97
N GLU A 20 -5.34 -7.98 22.29
CA GLU A 20 -4.07 -7.92 23.04
C GLU A 20 -3.25 -9.21 22.96
N ASN A 21 -3.90 -10.33 22.65
CA ASN A 21 -3.24 -11.63 22.56
C ASN A 21 -2.65 -11.90 21.17
N THR A 22 -2.91 -11.05 20.18
CA THR A 22 -2.38 -11.22 18.84
C THR A 22 -0.87 -10.98 18.83
N LYS A 23 -0.14 -11.94 18.27
CA LYS A 23 1.33 -11.88 18.20
C LYS A 23 1.79 -11.05 17.01
N SER A 24 3.06 -10.66 17.04
CA SER A 24 3.65 -9.74 16.05
C SER A 24 3.48 -10.21 14.61
N LYS A 25 3.65 -11.49 14.35
CA LYS A 25 3.51 -12.04 12.99
C LYS A 25 2.10 -11.87 12.46
N GLU A 26 1.12 -12.28 13.23
CA GLU A 26 -0.29 -12.18 12.83
C GLU A 26 -0.75 -10.74 12.71
N PHE A 27 -0.29 -9.86 13.61
CA PHE A 27 -0.55 -8.43 13.54
C PHE A 27 -0.02 -7.85 12.22
N ARG A 28 1.22 -8.18 11.87
CA ARG A 28 1.86 -7.69 10.65
C ARG A 28 1.18 -8.19 9.39
N GLU A 29 0.80 -9.47 9.36
CA GLU A 29 0.06 -10.05 8.24
C GLU A 29 -1.29 -9.35 8.05
N SER A 30 -2.02 -9.12 9.13
CA SER A 30 -3.31 -8.44 9.08
C SER A 30 -3.15 -6.99 8.59
N LEU A 31 -2.12 -6.30 9.04
CA LEU A 31 -1.83 -4.94 8.60
C LEU A 31 -1.53 -4.88 7.10
N ASN A 32 -0.71 -5.81 6.61
CA ASN A 32 -0.41 -5.90 5.18
C ASN A 32 -1.65 -6.19 4.33
N GLU A 33 -2.52 -7.06 4.80
CA GLU A 33 -3.75 -7.39 4.10
C GLU A 33 -4.71 -6.20 4.06
N ILE A 34 -4.83 -5.46 5.16
CA ILE A 34 -5.63 -4.22 5.19
C ILE A 34 -5.08 -3.20 4.19
N ALA A 35 -3.77 -3.03 4.14
CA ALA A 35 -3.15 -2.11 3.19
C ALA A 35 -3.47 -2.50 1.75
N SER A 36 -3.45 -3.78 1.44
CA SER A 36 -3.80 -4.29 0.11
C SER A 36 -5.27 -4.00 -0.24
N PHE A 37 -6.19 -4.20 0.70
CA PHE A 37 -7.61 -3.88 0.48
C PHE A 37 -7.82 -2.39 0.26
N MET A 38 -7.11 -1.56 1.01
CA MET A 38 -7.23 -0.10 0.87
C MET A 38 -6.75 0.40 -0.49
N CYS A 39 -5.86 -0.32 -1.16
CA CYS A 39 -5.38 0.06 -2.48
C CYS A 39 -6.51 0.19 -3.50
N PHE A 40 -7.55 -0.64 -3.41
CA PHE A 40 -8.68 -0.53 -4.30
C PHE A 40 -9.35 0.84 -4.22
N GLU A 41 -9.50 1.35 -3.00
CA GLU A 41 -10.12 2.65 -2.81
C GLU A 41 -9.16 3.80 -3.12
N VAL A 42 -7.92 3.70 -2.63
CA VAL A 42 -6.94 4.78 -2.77
C VAL A 42 -6.55 5.01 -4.23
N PHE A 43 -6.43 3.94 -5.01
CA PHE A 43 -5.93 4.01 -6.38
C PHE A 43 -7.01 3.88 -7.46
N LYS A 44 -8.28 3.90 -7.09
CA LYS A 44 -9.38 3.68 -8.04
C LYS A 44 -9.43 4.69 -9.19
N ASP A 45 -8.92 5.88 -8.98
CA ASP A 45 -8.95 6.96 -9.98
C ASP A 45 -7.67 7.05 -10.81
N LEU A 46 -6.73 6.12 -10.63
CA LEU A 46 -5.52 6.09 -11.44
C LEU A 46 -5.85 5.72 -12.88
N GLU A 47 -5.14 6.36 -13.81
CA GLU A 47 -5.29 6.08 -15.23
C GLU A 47 -4.28 5.03 -15.70
N THR A 48 -4.68 4.22 -16.66
CA THR A 48 -3.80 3.27 -17.35
C THR A 48 -3.65 3.68 -18.80
N TYR A 49 -2.64 3.15 -19.47
CA TYR A 49 -2.43 3.32 -20.89
C TYR A 49 -1.94 2.03 -21.52
N ASP A 50 -2.16 1.88 -22.82
CA ASP A 50 -1.64 0.75 -23.57
C ASP A 50 -0.19 1.07 -23.97
N SER A 51 0.74 0.28 -23.46
CA SER A 51 2.17 0.49 -23.73
C SER A 51 2.56 -0.13 -25.07
N ASP A 52 3.80 0.15 -25.51
CA ASP A 52 4.36 -0.48 -26.70
C ASP A 52 4.74 -1.94 -26.50
N GLU A 53 4.78 -2.37 -25.24
CA GLU A 53 5.07 -3.76 -24.90
C GLU A 53 3.87 -4.63 -25.25
N THR A 54 4.06 -5.63 -26.12
CA THR A 54 2.99 -6.51 -26.57
C THR A 54 3.14 -7.91 -25.98
N TYR A 55 2.04 -8.62 -25.96
CA TYR A 55 1.99 -10.02 -25.55
C TYR A 55 0.89 -10.75 -26.34
N ASN A 56 1.01 -12.08 -26.41
CA ASN A 56 0.00 -12.91 -27.05
C ASN A 56 -0.86 -13.60 -26.01
N THR A 57 -2.17 -13.58 -26.24
CA THR A 57 -3.10 -14.36 -25.41
C THR A 57 -3.01 -15.84 -25.78
N PRO A 58 -3.49 -16.77 -24.93
CA PRO A 58 -3.54 -18.18 -25.28
C PRO A 58 -4.32 -18.49 -26.57
N THR A 59 -5.23 -17.60 -26.96
CA THR A 59 -6.02 -17.75 -28.19
C THR A 59 -5.34 -17.12 -29.41
N GLY A 60 -4.11 -16.62 -29.25
CA GLY A 60 -3.31 -16.09 -30.35
C GLY A 60 -3.54 -14.64 -30.72
N ILE A 61 -4.21 -13.87 -29.87
CA ILE A 61 -4.44 -12.44 -30.10
C ILE A 61 -3.28 -11.64 -29.50
N THR A 62 -2.72 -10.72 -30.30
CA THR A 62 -1.68 -9.80 -29.80
C THR A 62 -2.33 -8.61 -29.11
N MET A 63 -1.89 -8.33 -27.92
CA MET A 63 -2.40 -7.22 -27.12
C MET A 63 -1.25 -6.37 -26.56
N HIS A 64 -1.56 -5.14 -26.22
CA HIS A 64 -0.62 -4.23 -25.59
C HIS A 64 -0.74 -4.35 -24.07
N ARG A 65 0.41 -4.35 -23.39
CA ARG A 65 0.46 -4.40 -21.93
C ARG A 65 -0.08 -3.10 -21.35
N LYS A 66 -1.09 -3.20 -20.50
CA LYS A 66 -1.58 -2.03 -19.76
C LYS A 66 -0.63 -1.68 -18.63
N LYS A 67 -0.32 -0.40 -18.55
CA LYS A 67 0.55 0.13 -17.48
C LYS A 67 -0.10 1.34 -16.85
N LEU A 68 0.27 1.64 -15.61
CA LEU A 68 -0.17 2.85 -14.95
C LEU A 68 0.47 4.05 -15.61
N LYS A 69 -0.32 5.09 -15.85
CA LYS A 69 0.14 6.33 -16.47
C LYS A 69 1.08 7.09 -15.55
N ASP A 70 0.75 7.14 -14.26
CA ASP A 70 1.54 7.85 -13.26
C ASP A 70 2.46 6.89 -12.51
N LYS A 71 3.60 7.42 -12.09
CA LYS A 71 4.49 6.70 -11.19
C LYS A 71 4.00 6.86 -9.77
N ILE A 72 3.99 5.75 -9.03
CA ILE A 72 3.58 5.74 -7.63
C ILE A 72 4.80 5.75 -6.74
N ILE A 73 4.83 6.68 -5.80
CA ILE A 73 5.86 6.74 -4.76
C ILE A 73 5.17 6.56 -3.42
N ILE A 74 5.63 5.56 -2.67
CA ILE A 74 5.15 5.30 -1.32
C ILE A 74 6.11 5.97 -0.36
N ALA A 75 5.60 6.90 0.46
CA ALA A 75 6.43 7.63 1.41
C ALA A 75 5.94 7.37 2.83
N PRO A 76 6.42 6.28 3.46
CA PRO A 76 6.00 5.96 4.82
C PRO A 76 6.64 6.92 5.82
N ILE A 77 5.88 7.26 6.83
CA ILE A 77 6.44 7.96 7.99
C ILE A 77 7.13 6.91 8.85
N LEU A 78 8.44 7.00 8.93
CA LEU A 78 9.23 6.07 9.70
C LEU A 78 9.00 6.29 11.21
N ARG A 79 8.85 5.23 11.97
CA ARG A 79 8.86 3.82 11.54
C ARG A 79 7.44 3.25 11.45
N ALA A 80 6.44 4.01 11.85
CA ALA A 80 5.06 3.55 11.98
C ALA A 80 4.45 3.10 10.64
N GLY A 81 4.82 3.73 9.54
CA GLY A 81 4.26 3.45 8.23
C GLY A 81 4.85 2.27 7.47
N ILE A 82 5.92 1.65 7.98
CA ILE A 82 6.63 0.58 7.26
C ILE A 82 5.73 -0.64 7.05
N GLY A 83 4.92 -0.99 8.06
CA GLY A 83 4.04 -2.14 7.97
C GLY A 83 2.99 -2.04 6.87
N LEU A 84 2.53 -0.83 6.56
CA LEU A 84 1.57 -0.60 5.46
C LEU A 84 2.24 -0.64 4.09
N CYS A 85 3.51 -0.28 4.01
CA CYS A 85 4.25 -0.25 2.76
C CYS A 85 4.28 -1.58 2.03
N ASP A 86 4.50 -2.66 2.76
CA ASP A 86 4.62 -3.99 2.16
C ASP A 86 3.32 -4.41 1.48
N GLY A 87 2.18 -4.14 2.11
CA GLY A 87 0.87 -4.44 1.53
C GLY A 87 0.61 -3.65 0.25
N ILE A 88 0.94 -2.36 0.26
CA ILE A 88 0.79 -1.50 -0.92
C ILE A 88 1.74 -1.95 -2.03
N LYS A 89 2.99 -2.26 -1.68
CA LYS A 89 4.01 -2.69 -2.64
C LYS A 89 3.63 -4.00 -3.31
N ASN A 90 2.95 -4.90 -2.59
CA ASN A 90 2.46 -6.15 -3.16
C ASN A 90 1.42 -5.90 -4.26
N MET A 91 0.59 -4.87 -4.10
CA MET A 91 -0.43 -4.51 -5.09
C MET A 91 0.13 -3.69 -6.25
N VAL A 92 1.15 -2.90 -5.99
CA VAL A 92 1.80 -2.04 -7.01
C VAL A 92 3.32 -2.29 -6.96
N PRO A 93 3.79 -3.40 -7.56
CA PRO A 93 5.21 -3.77 -7.48
C PRO A 93 6.16 -2.75 -8.10
N THR A 94 5.68 -1.94 -9.02
CA THR A 94 6.47 -0.89 -9.68
C THR A 94 6.59 0.38 -8.84
N ALA A 95 5.85 0.49 -7.74
CA ALA A 95 5.93 1.64 -6.87
C ALA A 95 7.32 1.76 -6.24
N ARG A 96 7.80 2.99 -6.13
CA ARG A 96 9.07 3.29 -5.47
C ARG A 96 8.81 3.70 -4.04
N ILE A 97 9.74 3.40 -3.15
CA ILE A 97 9.65 3.78 -1.75
C ILE A 97 10.60 4.94 -1.50
N GLY A 98 10.03 6.07 -1.07
CA GLY A 98 10.79 7.21 -0.57
C GLY A 98 10.67 7.25 0.94
N HIS A 99 11.75 7.47 1.65
CA HIS A 99 11.73 7.48 3.11
C HIS A 99 11.65 8.91 3.64
N ILE A 100 10.62 9.16 4.45
CA ILE A 100 10.51 10.37 5.23
C ILE A 100 10.81 10.02 6.67
N GLY A 101 11.97 10.46 7.16
CA GLY A 101 12.35 10.26 8.55
C GLY A 101 11.74 11.36 9.41
N MET A 102 11.01 10.95 10.43
CA MET A 102 10.45 11.85 11.42
C MET A 102 10.80 11.32 12.80
N TYR A 103 11.53 12.09 13.58
CA TYR A 103 11.91 11.71 14.91
C TYR A 103 11.88 12.92 15.84
N ARG A 104 11.77 12.66 17.12
CA ARG A 104 11.76 13.73 18.12
C ARG A 104 13.19 14.13 18.43
N ASN A 105 13.46 15.44 18.40
CA ASN A 105 14.72 15.98 18.88
C ASN A 105 14.75 15.87 20.39
N GLU A 106 15.74 15.20 20.94
CA GLU A 106 15.84 14.94 22.38
C GLU A 106 16.06 16.23 23.19
N GLU A 107 16.72 17.21 22.62
CA GLU A 107 16.99 18.49 23.29
C GLU A 107 15.78 19.41 23.31
N THR A 108 15.06 19.50 22.19
CA THR A 108 13.96 20.44 22.02
C THR A 108 12.59 19.79 22.15
N LEU A 109 12.52 18.46 22.11
CA LEU A 109 11.28 17.66 22.10
C LEU A 109 10.37 18.00 20.93
N LYS A 110 10.93 18.51 19.85
CA LYS A 110 10.20 18.80 18.62
C LYS A 110 10.46 17.73 17.57
N PRO A 111 9.48 17.43 16.70
CA PRO A 111 9.72 16.51 15.61
C PRO A 111 10.75 17.08 14.63
N VAL A 112 11.58 16.20 14.08
CA VAL A 112 12.58 16.52 13.07
C VAL A 112 12.30 15.67 11.83
N GLU A 113 12.29 16.31 10.68
CA GLU A 113 12.10 15.63 9.40
C GLU A 113 13.44 15.32 8.73
#